data_aabe156e604ede9bfe934786745e528c
#
_entry.id   aabe156e604ede9bfe934786745e528c
#
_cell.length_a   1.000
_cell.length_b   1.000
_cell.length_c   1.000
_cell.angle_alpha   90.00
_cell.angle_beta   90.00
_cell.angle_gamma   90.00
#
_symmetry.space_group_name_H-M   'P 1'
#
loop_
_entity.id
_entity.type
_entity.pdbx_description
1 polymer ?
#
loop_
_entity_poly.entity_id
_entity_poly.type
_entity_poly.pdbx_seq_one_letter_code
_entity_poly.pdbx_strand_id
1 'polypeptide(L)'
;FGPTRNPWDTSRSAAGSSGGAAVALATGTAWLAHGSDMGGSLRNPASFCGIVGLRPSIGRVAHTIAAAVDRNLGVQGPMARNVEDLALLLDAMSGEHPADPLSLPVLPNSFLSAARSGSKPKRVAYSPDLGITPVDPEVAAVTRKAAQRFAEAGVIVEEAHPDLREAHECFHVLRAFDFALSKAALLRSKRDLLKPEVIWNIEEGLKLTVEQLERAEAQRVAMTARTLEFFDKYDLLLAPATIVPPFPVENRYVAECAGKKFDNYV
;
A
#
# COMPACT_ATOMS: atom_id res chain seq x y z
N PHE A 1 -5.16 23.47 8.13
CA PHE A 1 -6.17 22.42 8.34
C PHE A 1 -5.68 21.50 9.45
N GLY A 2 -6.57 21.02 10.31
CA GLY A 2 -6.26 20.06 11.37
C GLY A 2 -6.08 18.62 10.85
N PRO A 3 -5.91 17.61 11.74
CA PRO A 3 -5.81 16.21 11.36
C PRO A 3 -7.11 15.70 10.72
N THR A 4 -6.99 14.89 9.68
CA THR A 4 -8.13 14.16 9.11
C THR A 4 -8.56 13.06 10.08
N ARG A 5 -9.83 13.06 10.48
CA ARG A 5 -10.39 12.13 11.45
C ARG A 5 -11.19 11.03 10.75
N ASN A 6 -11.27 9.87 11.39
CA ASN A 6 -12.07 8.75 10.88
C ASN A 6 -13.55 9.13 10.85
N PRO A 7 -14.29 8.91 9.75
CA PRO A 7 -15.69 9.34 9.64
C PRO A 7 -16.65 8.52 10.52
N TRP A 8 -16.24 7.32 10.95
CA TRP A 8 -17.06 6.43 11.79
C TRP A 8 -16.88 6.70 13.28
N ASP A 9 -15.68 7.20 13.66
CA ASP A 9 -15.35 7.63 15.01
C ASP A 9 -14.29 8.74 14.94
N THR A 10 -14.70 9.98 15.17
CA THR A 10 -13.84 11.16 15.04
C THR A 10 -12.74 11.26 16.09
N SER A 11 -12.71 10.40 17.10
CA SER A 11 -11.58 10.24 18.00
C SER A 11 -10.45 9.38 17.42
N ARG A 12 -10.68 8.72 16.28
CA ARG A 12 -9.78 7.79 15.63
C ARG A 12 -9.12 8.37 14.38
N SER A 13 -7.99 7.78 14.01
CA SER A 13 -7.24 8.10 12.80
C SER A 13 -7.96 7.59 11.56
N ALA A 14 -7.93 8.36 10.47
CA ALA A 14 -8.31 7.91 9.13
C ALA A 14 -7.16 7.20 8.39
N ALA A 15 -6.04 6.98 9.04
CA ALA A 15 -4.76 6.62 8.45
C ALA A 15 -4.28 7.62 7.37
N GLY A 16 -3.26 7.26 6.58
CA GLY A 16 -2.64 8.16 5.60
C GLY A 16 -1.75 7.40 4.58
N SER A 17 -1.26 8.13 3.61
CA SER A 17 -1.35 9.57 3.39
C SER A 17 -2.61 10.00 2.62
N SER A 18 -3.36 9.10 1.93
CA SER A 18 -4.59 9.40 1.19
C SER A 18 -5.84 9.45 2.11
N GLY A 19 -5.68 9.81 3.40
CA GLY A 19 -6.76 9.81 4.39
C GLY A 19 -7.91 10.76 4.04
N GLY A 20 -7.61 11.95 3.50
CA GLY A 20 -8.64 12.91 3.06
C GLY A 20 -9.51 12.35 1.94
N ALA A 21 -8.93 11.66 0.96
CA ALA A 21 -9.65 10.98 -0.11
C ALA A 21 -10.55 9.86 0.46
N ALA A 22 -10.03 9.05 1.37
CA ALA A 22 -10.81 7.97 2.01
C ALA A 22 -12.01 8.50 2.79
N VAL A 23 -11.81 9.56 3.58
CA VAL A 23 -12.91 10.20 4.33
C VAL A 23 -13.96 10.79 3.39
N ALA A 24 -13.54 11.51 2.33
CA ALA A 24 -14.47 12.08 1.36
C ALA A 24 -15.33 11.00 0.68
N LEU A 25 -14.76 9.85 0.36
CA LEU A 25 -15.51 8.71 -0.19
C LEU A 25 -16.45 8.11 0.84
N ALA A 26 -15.98 7.82 2.05
CA ALA A 26 -16.78 7.20 3.10
C ALA A 26 -17.98 8.05 3.53
N THR A 27 -17.81 9.38 3.54
CA THR A 27 -18.89 10.33 3.84
C THR A 27 -19.80 10.66 2.66
N GLY A 28 -19.50 10.16 1.46
CA GLY A 28 -20.27 10.45 0.24
C GLY A 28 -20.05 11.85 -0.34
N THR A 29 -19.08 12.61 0.14
CA THR A 29 -18.74 13.94 -0.41
C THR A 29 -17.95 13.88 -1.72
N ALA A 30 -17.39 12.71 -2.04
CA ALA A 30 -16.81 12.39 -3.33
C ALA A 30 -17.33 11.03 -3.82
N TRP A 31 -17.41 10.87 -5.14
CA TRP A 31 -17.86 9.63 -5.77
C TRP A 31 -16.69 8.71 -6.06
N LEU A 32 -15.61 9.29 -6.57
CA LEU A 32 -14.35 8.66 -6.92
C LEU A 32 -13.22 9.54 -6.39
N ALA A 33 -12.10 8.93 -6.01
CA ALA A 33 -10.90 9.66 -5.64
C ALA A 33 -9.66 8.89 -6.07
N HIS A 34 -8.59 9.59 -6.36
CA HIS A 34 -7.29 8.98 -6.51
C HIS A 34 -6.41 9.28 -5.29
N GLY A 35 -5.41 8.44 -5.09
CA GLY A 35 -4.37 8.64 -4.10
C GLY A 35 -3.03 8.10 -4.61
N SER A 36 -2.06 8.04 -3.72
CA SER A 36 -0.77 7.43 -3.99
C SER A 36 -0.42 6.41 -2.91
N ASP A 37 0.43 5.44 -3.23
CA ASP A 37 0.84 4.39 -2.31
C ASP A 37 2.31 4.04 -2.51
N MET A 38 3.13 4.35 -1.52
CA MET A 38 4.50 3.87 -1.40
C MET A 38 4.61 2.79 -0.31
N GLY A 39 4.02 3.04 0.85
CA GLY A 39 4.05 2.17 2.02
C GLY A 39 2.65 1.92 2.60
N GLY A 40 1.60 1.78 1.76
CA GLY A 40 0.25 1.54 2.20
C GLY A 40 -0.70 2.74 2.09
N SER A 41 -0.28 3.86 1.50
CA SER A 41 -1.05 5.11 1.56
C SER A 41 -2.38 5.12 0.78
N LEU A 42 -2.68 4.11 -0.06
CA LEU A 42 -4.03 3.81 -0.59
C LEU A 42 -4.74 2.80 0.31
N ARG A 43 -4.04 1.73 0.70
CA ARG A 43 -4.58 0.55 1.38
C ARG A 43 -4.93 0.82 2.84
N ASN A 44 -4.05 1.48 3.59
CA ASN A 44 -4.27 1.78 5.01
C ASN A 44 -5.49 2.68 5.23
N PRO A 45 -5.64 3.84 4.52
CA PRO A 45 -6.85 4.66 4.66
C PRO A 45 -8.11 3.95 4.19
N ALA A 46 -8.04 3.11 3.15
CA ALA A 46 -9.17 2.32 2.70
C ALA A 46 -9.64 1.35 3.78
N SER A 47 -8.71 0.65 4.44
CA SER A 47 -9.00 -0.24 5.57
C SER A 47 -9.64 0.52 6.73
N PHE A 48 -9.07 1.65 7.16
CA PHE A 48 -9.56 2.41 8.31
C PHE A 48 -10.91 3.08 8.08
N CYS A 49 -11.20 3.49 6.84
CA CYS A 49 -12.44 4.18 6.50
C CYS A 49 -13.52 3.28 5.89
N GLY A 50 -13.27 1.98 5.72
CA GLY A 50 -14.25 1.02 5.20
C GLY A 50 -14.60 1.24 3.73
N ILE A 51 -13.61 1.57 2.90
CA ILE A 51 -13.73 1.74 1.45
C ILE A 51 -12.77 0.80 0.70
N VAL A 52 -12.80 0.82 -0.62
CA VAL A 52 -11.88 0.06 -1.48
C VAL A 52 -10.76 0.98 -1.96
N GLY A 53 -9.51 0.55 -1.78
CA GLY A 53 -8.33 1.22 -2.32
C GLY A 53 -7.44 0.21 -3.04
N LEU A 54 -6.97 0.54 -4.24
CA LEU A 54 -6.13 -0.33 -5.05
C LEU A 54 -4.76 0.30 -5.27
N ARG A 55 -3.71 -0.43 -4.87
CA ARG A 55 -2.36 -0.21 -5.34
C ARG A 55 -2.15 -0.99 -6.64
N PRO A 56 -2.18 -0.36 -7.82
CA PRO A 56 -1.98 -1.07 -9.08
C PRO A 56 -0.50 -1.48 -9.26
N SER A 57 -0.24 -2.34 -10.25
CA SER A 57 1.11 -2.62 -10.71
C SER A 57 1.79 -1.36 -11.24
N ILE A 58 3.11 -1.31 -11.11
CA ILE A 58 3.93 -0.22 -11.64
C ILE A 58 3.65 -0.04 -13.13
N GLY A 59 3.53 1.21 -13.57
CA GLY A 59 3.22 1.56 -14.95
C GLY A 59 1.74 1.43 -15.34
N ARG A 60 0.88 0.82 -14.53
CA ARG A 60 -0.55 0.74 -14.87
C ARG A 60 -1.22 2.11 -14.88
N VAL A 61 -0.88 2.96 -13.94
CA VAL A 61 -1.21 4.39 -13.93
C VAL A 61 0.08 5.15 -14.16
N ALA A 62 0.14 5.93 -15.23
CA ALA A 62 1.33 6.67 -15.62
C ALA A 62 1.71 7.70 -14.55
N HIS A 63 3.01 7.84 -14.32
CA HIS A 63 3.58 8.74 -13.34
C HIS A 63 4.45 9.79 -14.02
N THR A 64 3.90 10.95 -14.30
CA THR A 64 4.51 11.98 -15.14
C THR A 64 5.64 12.81 -14.50
N ILE A 65 6.09 12.43 -13.30
CA ILE A 65 7.17 13.17 -12.62
C ILE A 65 8.51 12.64 -13.13
N ALA A 66 9.17 13.42 -13.99
CA ALA A 66 10.46 13.08 -14.62
C ALA A 66 11.57 12.60 -13.66
N ALA A 67 11.53 13.01 -12.39
CA ALA A 67 12.48 12.58 -11.37
C ALA A 67 12.21 11.15 -10.82
N ALA A 68 11.17 10.48 -11.27
CA ALA A 68 10.71 9.21 -10.72
C ALA A 68 10.80 8.03 -11.69
N VAL A 69 11.40 8.22 -12.86
CA VAL A 69 11.45 7.24 -13.96
C VAL A 69 11.95 5.86 -13.52
N ASP A 70 12.92 5.82 -12.60
CA ASP A 70 13.52 4.57 -12.12
C ASP A 70 13.00 4.13 -10.75
N ARG A 71 11.94 4.77 -10.23
CA ARG A 71 11.49 4.54 -8.85
C ARG A 71 10.25 3.68 -8.80
N ASN A 72 10.43 2.49 -8.31
CA ASN A 72 9.42 1.44 -8.30
C ASN A 72 8.66 1.31 -6.95
N LEU A 73 8.78 2.28 -6.02
CA LEU A 73 8.10 2.19 -4.73
C LEU A 73 6.74 2.88 -4.72
N GLY A 74 6.66 4.08 -5.29
CA GLY A 74 5.42 4.85 -5.30
C GLY A 74 4.58 4.61 -6.55
N VAL A 75 3.27 4.45 -6.38
CA VAL A 75 2.31 4.39 -7.47
C VAL A 75 1.11 5.29 -7.19
N GLN A 76 0.43 5.72 -8.25
CA GLN A 76 -0.91 6.33 -8.17
C GLN A 76 -1.95 5.24 -8.31
N GLY A 77 -3.12 5.41 -7.68
CA GLY A 77 -4.19 4.42 -7.79
C GLY A 77 -5.56 4.95 -7.39
N PRO A 78 -6.62 4.21 -7.77
CA PRO A 78 -8.00 4.57 -7.49
C PRO A 78 -8.43 4.20 -6.07
N MET A 79 -9.41 4.95 -5.56
CA MET A 79 -10.17 4.69 -4.35
C MET A 79 -11.66 4.91 -4.64
N ALA A 80 -12.52 4.05 -4.11
CA ALA A 80 -13.97 4.14 -4.27
C ALA A 80 -14.70 3.40 -3.13
N ARG A 81 -16.03 3.55 -3.01
CA ARG A 81 -16.84 2.82 -2.03
C ARG A 81 -17.10 1.36 -2.41
N ASN A 82 -17.00 1.02 -3.68
CA ASN A 82 -17.20 -0.34 -4.20
C ASN A 82 -16.21 -0.68 -5.31
N VAL A 83 -16.15 -1.95 -5.69
CA VAL A 83 -15.18 -2.46 -6.66
C VAL A 83 -15.48 -2.00 -8.09
N GLU A 84 -16.75 -1.85 -8.48
CA GLU A 84 -17.11 -1.41 -9.84
C GLU A 84 -16.71 0.03 -10.09
N ASP A 85 -16.98 0.93 -9.13
CA ASP A 85 -16.56 2.33 -9.21
C ASP A 85 -15.04 2.46 -9.21
N LEU A 86 -14.35 1.65 -8.41
CA LEU A 86 -12.90 1.60 -8.38
C LEU A 86 -12.34 1.14 -9.72
N ALA A 87 -12.91 0.09 -10.32
CA ALA A 87 -12.50 -0.44 -11.62
C ALA A 87 -12.74 0.57 -12.75
N LEU A 88 -13.88 1.27 -12.74
CA LEU A 88 -14.19 2.35 -13.67
C LEU A 88 -13.13 3.47 -13.60
N LEU A 89 -12.75 3.88 -12.37
CA LEU A 89 -11.71 4.89 -12.21
C LEU A 89 -10.35 4.38 -12.68
N LEU A 90 -10.02 3.10 -12.43
CA LEU A 90 -8.77 2.51 -12.91
C LEU A 90 -8.71 2.47 -14.44
N ASP A 91 -9.81 2.17 -15.12
CA ASP A 91 -9.89 2.26 -16.59
C ASP A 91 -9.55 3.68 -17.09
N ALA A 92 -10.12 4.70 -16.44
CA ALA A 92 -9.87 6.10 -16.79
C ALA A 92 -8.43 6.58 -16.49
N MET A 93 -7.75 5.95 -15.50
CA MET A 93 -6.38 6.30 -15.10
C MET A 93 -5.31 5.51 -15.86
N SER A 94 -5.69 4.43 -16.56
CA SER A 94 -4.75 3.51 -17.22
C SER A 94 -4.43 3.94 -18.64
N GLY A 95 -3.18 3.70 -19.04
CA GLY A 95 -2.74 3.93 -20.42
C GLY A 95 -1.31 4.44 -20.50
N GLU A 96 -0.76 4.40 -21.70
CA GLU A 96 0.59 4.90 -21.99
C GLU A 96 0.62 6.43 -21.92
N HIS A 97 1.73 6.96 -21.43
CA HIS A 97 2.00 8.39 -21.40
C HIS A 97 3.45 8.67 -21.81
N PRO A 98 3.71 9.59 -22.76
CA PRO A 98 5.05 9.81 -23.31
C PRO A 98 6.10 10.25 -22.28
N ALA A 99 5.67 10.82 -21.15
CA ALA A 99 6.58 11.24 -20.07
C ALA A 99 6.88 10.12 -19.06
N ASP A 100 6.26 8.97 -19.17
CA ASP A 100 6.50 7.80 -18.33
C ASP A 100 6.86 6.58 -19.18
N PRO A 101 8.16 6.29 -19.34
CA PRO A 101 8.62 5.15 -20.14
C PRO A 101 8.24 3.78 -19.56
N LEU A 102 7.78 3.72 -18.29
CA LEU A 102 7.30 2.50 -17.64
C LEU A 102 5.78 2.33 -17.77
N SER A 103 5.08 3.29 -18.37
CA SER A 103 3.63 3.21 -18.55
C SER A 103 3.23 2.06 -19.47
N LEU A 104 2.16 1.36 -19.07
CA LEU A 104 1.67 0.17 -19.75
C LEU A 104 0.48 0.52 -20.68
N PRO A 105 0.33 -0.16 -21.83
CA PRO A 105 -0.80 0.05 -22.70
C PRO A 105 -2.13 -0.29 -22.03
N VAL A 106 -3.20 0.29 -22.56
CA VAL A 106 -4.57 -0.07 -22.17
C VAL A 106 -4.80 -1.55 -22.45
N LEU A 107 -5.44 -2.25 -21.52
CA LEU A 107 -5.78 -3.66 -21.72
C LEU A 107 -6.95 -3.83 -22.70
N PRO A 108 -6.99 -4.93 -23.48
CA PRO A 108 -8.10 -5.22 -24.37
C PRO A 108 -9.47 -5.28 -23.66
N ASN A 109 -9.48 -5.82 -22.43
CA ASN A 109 -10.66 -5.87 -21.57
C ASN A 109 -10.54 -4.83 -20.47
N SER A 110 -11.60 -4.07 -20.22
CA SER A 110 -11.63 -3.09 -19.17
C SER A 110 -11.65 -3.74 -17.77
N PHE A 111 -11.10 -3.04 -16.77
CA PHE A 111 -11.17 -3.47 -15.38
C PHE A 111 -12.62 -3.54 -14.88
N LEU A 112 -13.48 -2.64 -15.34
CA LEU A 112 -14.91 -2.68 -15.03
C LEU A 112 -15.57 -3.96 -15.57
N SER A 113 -15.24 -4.37 -16.81
CA SER A 113 -15.71 -5.64 -17.37
C SER A 113 -15.20 -6.84 -16.56
N ALA A 114 -13.94 -6.83 -16.16
CA ALA A 114 -13.38 -7.86 -15.30
C ALA A 114 -14.06 -7.92 -13.93
N ALA A 115 -14.32 -6.78 -13.29
CA ALA A 115 -15.04 -6.71 -12.01
C ALA A 115 -16.45 -7.31 -12.08
N ARG A 116 -17.14 -7.13 -13.23
CA ARG A 116 -18.49 -7.65 -13.48
C ARG A 116 -18.53 -9.10 -13.94
N SER A 117 -17.41 -9.67 -14.35
CA SER A 117 -17.36 -11.03 -14.91
C SER A 117 -17.74 -12.13 -13.90
N GLY A 118 -17.59 -11.85 -12.61
CA GLY A 118 -17.84 -12.82 -11.53
C GLY A 118 -16.86 -13.99 -11.51
N SER A 119 -15.71 -13.89 -12.22
CA SER A 119 -14.67 -14.91 -12.23
C SER A 119 -14.15 -15.15 -10.81
N LYS A 120 -14.02 -16.42 -10.42
CA LYS A 120 -13.54 -16.81 -9.09
C LYS A 120 -12.11 -17.36 -9.19
N PRO A 121 -11.23 -17.06 -8.22
CA PRO A 121 -9.96 -17.74 -8.08
C PRO A 121 -10.20 -19.21 -7.77
N LYS A 122 -9.27 -20.09 -8.13
CA LYS A 122 -9.34 -21.52 -7.82
C LYS A 122 -8.70 -21.82 -6.48
N ARG A 123 -7.54 -21.22 -6.21
CA ARG A 123 -6.73 -21.45 -5.01
C ARG A 123 -6.19 -20.13 -4.47
N VAL A 124 -6.42 -19.89 -3.20
CA VAL A 124 -5.98 -18.66 -2.49
C VAL A 124 -5.14 -19.05 -1.29
N ALA A 125 -4.05 -18.34 -1.10
CA ALA A 125 -3.33 -18.37 0.16
C ALA A 125 -3.93 -17.34 1.12
N TYR A 126 -3.97 -17.64 2.41
CA TYR A 126 -4.24 -16.71 3.48
C TYR A 126 -3.04 -16.66 4.42
N SER A 127 -2.58 -15.47 4.75
CA SER A 127 -1.57 -15.28 5.79
C SER A 127 -2.06 -14.25 6.81
N PRO A 128 -2.09 -14.60 8.10
CA PRO A 128 -2.50 -13.66 9.15
C PRO A 128 -1.52 -12.51 9.35
N ASP A 129 -0.22 -12.70 9.03
CA ASP A 129 0.87 -11.81 9.44
C ASP A 129 2.02 -11.70 8.41
N LEU A 130 1.90 -12.37 7.26
CA LEU A 130 2.93 -12.51 6.22
C LEU A 130 4.26 -13.11 6.72
N GLY A 131 4.26 -13.69 7.92
CA GLY A 131 5.44 -14.24 8.59
C GLY A 131 6.47 -13.21 9.05
N ILE A 132 6.17 -11.92 9.00
CA ILE A 132 7.15 -10.84 9.25
C ILE A 132 6.66 -9.76 10.23
N THR A 133 5.36 -9.69 10.54
CA THR A 133 4.82 -8.62 11.37
C THR A 133 3.80 -9.13 12.39
N PRO A 134 3.77 -8.58 13.62
CA PRO A 134 2.67 -8.86 14.53
C PRO A 134 1.38 -8.27 13.98
N VAL A 135 0.24 -8.87 14.34
CA VAL A 135 -1.09 -8.36 13.98
C VAL A 135 -1.98 -8.40 15.23
N ASP A 136 -2.75 -7.34 15.42
CA ASP A 136 -3.73 -7.26 16.50
C ASP A 136 -4.73 -8.42 16.41
N PRO A 137 -5.07 -9.08 17.54
CA PRO A 137 -5.99 -10.22 17.53
C PRO A 137 -7.37 -9.93 16.93
N GLU A 138 -7.90 -8.72 17.08
CA GLU A 138 -9.16 -8.31 16.46
C GLU A 138 -9.03 -8.30 14.92
N VAL A 139 -7.96 -7.70 14.40
CA VAL A 139 -7.69 -7.66 12.95
C VAL A 139 -7.48 -9.08 12.41
N ALA A 140 -6.70 -9.91 13.11
CA ALA A 140 -6.49 -11.31 12.72
C ALA A 140 -7.80 -12.11 12.67
N ALA A 141 -8.70 -11.90 13.64
CA ALA A 141 -10.00 -12.59 13.68
C ALA A 141 -10.90 -12.13 12.51
N VAL A 142 -10.98 -10.83 12.23
CA VAL A 142 -11.79 -10.28 11.13
C VAL A 142 -11.28 -10.77 9.77
N THR A 143 -9.98 -10.75 9.53
CA THR A 143 -9.38 -11.15 8.26
C THR A 143 -9.46 -12.68 8.04
N ARG A 144 -9.29 -13.48 9.09
CA ARG A 144 -9.52 -14.94 9.04
C ARG A 144 -10.97 -15.26 8.64
N LYS A 145 -11.94 -14.57 9.26
CA LYS A 145 -13.35 -14.72 8.89
C LYS A 145 -13.62 -14.29 7.44
N ALA A 146 -12.96 -13.26 6.95
CA ALA A 146 -13.05 -12.85 5.55
C ALA A 146 -12.46 -13.91 4.60
N ALA A 147 -11.32 -14.52 4.95
CA ALA A 147 -10.74 -15.61 4.18
C ALA A 147 -11.64 -16.85 4.12
N GLN A 148 -12.36 -17.18 5.22
CA GLN A 148 -13.32 -18.30 5.24
C GLN A 148 -14.46 -18.14 4.23
N ARG A 149 -14.87 -16.90 3.90
CA ARG A 149 -15.89 -16.66 2.88
C ARG A 149 -15.47 -17.11 1.47
N PHE A 150 -14.17 -17.13 1.18
CA PHE A 150 -13.67 -17.72 -0.06
C PHE A 150 -13.87 -19.23 -0.08
N ALA A 151 -13.62 -19.90 1.04
CA ALA A 151 -13.87 -21.35 1.16
C ALA A 151 -15.37 -21.66 1.04
N GLU A 152 -16.25 -20.88 1.67
CA GLU A 152 -17.71 -21.00 1.53
C GLU A 152 -18.19 -20.81 0.08
N ALA A 153 -17.45 -20.00 -0.70
CA ALA A 153 -17.70 -19.82 -2.12
C ALA A 153 -17.10 -20.94 -3.02
N GLY A 154 -16.51 -21.98 -2.43
CA GLY A 154 -15.94 -23.13 -3.13
C GLY A 154 -14.50 -22.93 -3.62
N VAL A 155 -13.78 -21.94 -3.09
CA VAL A 155 -12.36 -21.69 -3.37
C VAL A 155 -11.49 -22.50 -2.42
N ILE A 156 -10.39 -23.10 -2.90
CA ILE A 156 -9.41 -23.74 -2.04
C ILE A 156 -8.63 -22.65 -1.29
N VAL A 157 -8.71 -22.65 0.05
CA VAL A 157 -7.98 -21.70 0.90
C VAL A 157 -6.96 -22.44 1.74
N GLU A 158 -5.68 -22.06 1.63
CA GLU A 158 -4.56 -22.64 2.39
C GLU A 158 -3.85 -21.55 3.18
N GLU A 159 -3.39 -21.85 4.39
CA GLU A 159 -2.55 -20.90 5.15
C GLU A 159 -1.11 -20.99 4.63
N ALA A 160 -0.68 -19.92 3.95
CA ALA A 160 0.65 -19.81 3.35
C ALA A 160 1.02 -18.36 3.02
N HIS A 161 2.32 -18.09 2.93
CA HIS A 161 2.86 -16.82 2.44
C HIS A 161 4.22 -17.04 1.75
N PRO A 162 4.66 -16.16 0.84
CA PRO A 162 6.02 -16.19 0.33
C PRO A 162 7.02 -15.81 1.44
N ASP A 163 8.28 -16.20 1.29
CA ASP A 163 9.32 -15.80 2.23
C ASP A 163 9.70 -14.32 2.01
N LEU A 164 9.31 -13.48 2.95
CA LEU A 164 9.46 -12.01 2.94
C LEU A 164 10.42 -11.52 4.04
N ARG A 165 11.31 -12.38 4.58
CA ARG A 165 12.15 -12.08 5.76
C ARG A 165 12.96 -10.79 5.65
N GLU A 166 13.37 -10.38 4.45
CA GLU A 166 14.16 -9.16 4.23
C GLU A 166 13.31 -7.91 3.95
N ALA A 167 11.97 -8.02 3.90
CA ALA A 167 11.09 -6.95 3.43
C ALA A 167 11.24 -5.64 4.22
N HIS A 168 11.39 -5.72 5.54
CA HIS A 168 11.56 -4.54 6.38
C HIS A 168 12.84 -3.79 6.04
N GLU A 169 14.01 -4.45 6.05
CA GLU A 169 15.29 -3.83 5.75
C GLU A 169 15.28 -3.24 4.33
N CYS A 170 14.88 -4.04 3.35
CA CYS A 170 14.80 -3.63 1.95
C CYS A 170 13.92 -2.38 1.79
N PHE A 171 12.72 -2.36 2.37
CA PHE A 171 11.81 -1.23 2.26
C PHE A 171 12.34 0.02 2.95
N HIS A 172 12.91 -0.10 4.16
CA HIS A 172 13.50 1.03 4.88
C HIS A 172 14.61 1.71 4.08
N VAL A 173 15.55 0.94 3.53
CA VAL A 173 16.68 1.46 2.75
C VAL A 173 16.18 2.14 1.47
N LEU A 174 15.36 1.46 0.68
CA LEU A 174 14.90 2.01 -0.59
C LEU A 174 13.98 3.23 -0.42
N ARG A 175 13.15 3.22 0.64
CA ARG A 175 12.31 4.38 0.99
C ARG A 175 13.16 5.59 1.40
N ALA A 176 14.15 5.40 2.27
CA ALA A 176 15.03 6.47 2.71
C ALA A 176 15.81 7.06 1.52
N PHE A 177 16.32 6.21 0.64
CA PHE A 177 16.95 6.63 -0.62
C PHE A 177 16.02 7.48 -1.49
N ASP A 178 14.77 7.03 -1.70
CA ASP A 178 13.78 7.80 -2.48
C ASP A 178 13.51 9.18 -1.86
N PHE A 179 13.40 9.27 -0.55
CA PHE A 179 13.20 10.54 0.15
C PHE A 179 14.41 11.46 -0.02
N ALA A 180 15.63 10.96 0.14
CA ALA A 180 16.84 11.75 -0.08
C ALA A 180 16.91 12.28 -1.52
N LEU A 181 16.71 11.39 -2.48
CA LEU A 181 16.78 11.73 -3.90
C LEU A 181 15.72 12.78 -4.31
N SER A 182 14.48 12.61 -3.83
CA SER A 182 13.36 13.48 -4.23
C SER A 182 13.25 14.77 -3.43
N LYS A 183 13.76 14.82 -2.18
CA LYS A 183 13.42 15.89 -1.23
C LYS A 183 14.62 16.55 -0.54
N ALA A 184 15.87 16.10 -0.79
CA ALA A 184 17.03 16.73 -0.15
C ALA A 184 17.16 18.24 -0.47
N ALA A 185 16.74 18.67 -1.66
CA ALA A 185 16.71 20.10 -2.00
C ALA A 185 15.72 20.89 -1.12
N LEU A 186 14.56 20.30 -0.80
CA LEU A 186 13.58 20.90 0.12
C LEU A 186 14.13 20.97 1.55
N LEU A 187 14.85 19.94 2.01
CA LEU A 187 15.50 19.96 3.32
C LEU A 187 16.47 21.14 3.45
N ARG A 188 17.25 21.42 2.41
CA ARG A 188 18.20 22.54 2.40
C ARG A 188 17.53 23.91 2.36
N SER A 189 16.42 24.06 1.66
CA SER A 189 15.80 25.36 1.39
C SER A 189 14.57 25.68 2.21
N LYS A 190 13.89 24.66 2.77
CA LYS A 190 12.56 24.81 3.42
C LYS A 190 12.39 23.88 4.63
N ARG A 191 13.47 23.61 5.38
CA ARG A 191 13.47 22.66 6.51
C ARG A 191 12.32 22.92 7.48
N ASP A 192 12.09 24.19 7.85
CA ASP A 192 11.08 24.58 8.84
C ASP A 192 9.63 24.33 8.39
N LEU A 193 9.41 24.09 7.10
CA LEU A 193 8.10 23.76 6.54
C LEU A 193 7.88 22.25 6.39
N LEU A 194 8.88 21.44 6.68
CA LEU A 194 8.80 19.98 6.57
C LEU A 194 8.35 19.36 7.89
N LYS A 195 7.54 18.30 7.78
CA LYS A 195 7.18 17.48 8.94
C LYS A 195 8.42 16.72 9.46
N PRO A 196 8.53 16.48 10.77
CA PRO A 196 9.65 15.75 11.37
C PRO A 196 9.92 14.39 10.69
N GLU A 197 8.86 13.66 10.32
CA GLU A 197 8.99 12.36 9.66
C GLU A 197 9.60 12.47 8.25
N VAL A 198 9.30 13.55 7.54
CA VAL A 198 9.91 13.82 6.21
C VAL A 198 11.39 14.15 6.37
N ILE A 199 11.73 15.00 7.33
CA ILE A 199 13.13 15.34 7.66
C ILE A 199 13.90 14.06 8.00
N TRP A 200 13.37 13.25 8.93
CA TRP A 200 14.01 12.00 9.34
C TRP A 200 14.29 11.07 8.14
N ASN A 201 13.29 10.82 7.28
CA ASN A 201 13.50 9.96 6.10
C ASN A 201 14.59 10.50 5.16
N ILE A 202 14.63 11.83 4.94
CA ILE A 202 15.66 12.43 4.10
C ILE A 202 17.04 12.26 4.71
N GLU A 203 17.17 12.51 6.02
CA GLU A 203 18.44 12.41 6.75
C GLU A 203 18.95 10.97 6.81
N GLU A 204 18.08 9.98 7.00
CA GLU A 204 18.45 8.57 6.89
C GLU A 204 18.94 8.21 5.48
N GLY A 205 18.24 8.70 4.45
CA GLY A 205 18.63 8.44 3.07
C GLY A 205 19.98 9.07 2.69
N LEU A 206 20.32 10.23 3.26
CA LEU A 206 21.61 10.88 3.03
C LEU A 206 22.81 10.19 3.71
N LYS A 207 22.55 9.28 4.66
CA LYS A 207 23.59 8.48 5.35
C LYS A 207 23.84 7.12 4.68
N LEU A 208 23.00 6.71 3.72
CA LEU A 208 23.11 5.40 3.10
C LEU A 208 24.44 5.22 2.36
N THR A 209 25.02 4.04 2.49
CA THR A 209 26.18 3.61 1.73
C THR A 209 25.77 2.87 0.46
N VAL A 210 26.70 2.75 -0.48
CA VAL A 210 26.49 1.98 -1.72
C VAL A 210 26.22 0.50 -1.40
N GLU A 211 26.92 -0.06 -0.40
CA GLU A 211 26.74 -1.46 0.02
C GLU A 211 25.33 -1.71 0.59
N GLN A 212 24.76 -0.73 1.31
CA GLN A 212 23.38 -0.84 1.81
C GLN A 212 22.36 -0.84 0.67
N LEU A 213 22.57 0.00 -0.35
CA LEU A 213 21.71 0.05 -1.54
C LEU A 213 21.82 -1.22 -2.37
N GLU A 214 23.04 -1.70 -2.62
CA GLU A 214 23.28 -2.97 -3.32
C GLU A 214 22.55 -4.13 -2.62
N ARG A 215 22.75 -4.25 -1.30
CA ARG A 215 22.09 -5.30 -0.51
C ARG A 215 20.57 -5.20 -0.59
N ALA A 216 19.99 -4.01 -0.44
CA ALA A 216 18.55 -3.82 -0.51
C ALA A 216 17.98 -4.18 -1.89
N GLU A 217 18.68 -3.84 -2.98
CA GLU A 217 18.27 -4.23 -4.33
C GLU A 217 18.40 -5.74 -4.57
N ALA A 218 19.48 -6.38 -4.09
CA ALA A 218 19.62 -7.83 -4.14
C ALA A 218 18.51 -8.54 -3.36
N GLN A 219 18.16 -8.05 -2.17
CA GLN A 219 17.04 -8.55 -1.37
C GLN A 219 15.72 -8.40 -2.12
N ARG A 220 15.47 -7.25 -2.76
CA ARG A 220 14.26 -7.01 -3.56
C ARG A 220 14.13 -8.02 -4.70
N VAL A 221 15.20 -8.25 -5.45
CA VAL A 221 15.23 -9.24 -6.53
C VAL A 221 14.93 -10.65 -6.01
N ALA A 222 15.60 -11.06 -4.92
CA ALA A 222 15.39 -12.37 -4.33
C ALA A 222 13.96 -12.58 -3.81
N MET A 223 13.39 -11.59 -3.11
CA MET A 223 11.99 -11.64 -2.66
C MET A 223 11.00 -11.68 -3.83
N THR A 224 11.28 -10.93 -4.90
CA THR A 224 10.44 -10.96 -6.11
C THR A 224 10.43 -12.35 -6.73
N ALA A 225 11.59 -13.01 -6.88
CA ALA A 225 11.68 -14.37 -7.40
C ALA A 225 10.88 -15.37 -6.55
N ARG A 226 11.07 -15.37 -5.22
CA ARG A 226 10.28 -16.23 -4.30
C ARG A 226 8.79 -15.94 -4.34
N THR A 227 8.39 -14.69 -4.55
CA THR A 227 6.98 -14.31 -4.68
C THR A 227 6.38 -14.79 -5.99
N LEU A 228 7.12 -14.75 -7.10
CA LEU A 228 6.68 -15.31 -8.37
C LEU A 228 6.48 -16.82 -8.27
N GLU A 229 7.46 -17.56 -7.72
CA GLU A 229 7.33 -19.00 -7.46
C GLU A 229 6.11 -19.34 -6.57
N PHE A 230 5.84 -18.51 -5.56
CA PHE A 230 4.65 -18.67 -4.73
C PHE A 230 3.35 -18.54 -5.55
N PHE A 231 3.28 -17.59 -6.48
CA PHE A 231 2.11 -17.37 -7.32
C PHE A 231 1.98 -18.38 -8.49
N ASP A 232 2.93 -19.28 -8.69
CA ASP A 232 2.72 -20.46 -9.55
C ASP A 232 1.67 -21.42 -8.96
N LYS A 233 1.51 -21.39 -7.63
CA LYS A 233 0.55 -22.24 -6.91
C LYS A 233 -0.76 -21.54 -6.57
N TYR A 234 -0.73 -20.23 -6.32
CA TYR A 234 -1.87 -19.48 -5.79
C TYR A 234 -2.28 -18.36 -6.75
N ASP A 235 -3.59 -18.21 -6.95
CA ASP A 235 -4.15 -17.11 -7.73
C ASP A 235 -4.11 -15.77 -6.96
N LEU A 236 -4.27 -15.82 -5.62
CA LEU A 236 -4.29 -14.67 -4.73
C LEU A 236 -3.61 -14.98 -3.40
N LEU A 237 -3.10 -13.93 -2.74
CA LEU A 237 -2.69 -13.94 -1.33
C LEU A 237 -3.59 -12.97 -0.55
N LEU A 238 -4.28 -13.49 0.44
CA LEU A 238 -5.10 -12.71 1.37
C LEU A 238 -4.30 -12.43 2.64
N ALA A 239 -4.26 -11.18 3.06
CA ALA A 239 -3.59 -10.76 4.29
C ALA A 239 -4.27 -9.50 4.87
N PRO A 240 -4.09 -9.19 6.16
CA PRO A 240 -4.52 -7.91 6.72
C PRO A 240 -3.90 -6.73 5.96
N ALA A 241 -4.72 -5.75 5.60
CA ALA A 241 -4.22 -4.51 4.98
C ALA A 241 -3.49 -3.61 5.98
N THR A 242 -3.82 -3.74 7.27
CA THR A 242 -3.22 -3.03 8.41
C THR A 242 -3.08 -3.98 9.58
N ILE A 243 -2.06 -3.78 10.41
CA ILE A 243 -1.79 -4.65 11.57
C ILE A 243 -2.64 -4.32 12.79
N VAL A 244 -3.31 -3.16 12.81
CA VAL A 244 -4.14 -2.67 13.92
C VAL A 244 -5.44 -2.08 13.39
N PRO A 245 -6.51 -2.02 14.21
CA PRO A 245 -7.69 -1.20 13.92
C PRO A 245 -7.36 0.30 14.01
N PRO A 246 -8.29 1.20 13.60
CA PRO A 246 -8.11 2.63 13.76
C PRO A 246 -7.75 3.00 15.20
N PHE A 247 -6.60 3.64 15.40
CA PHE A 247 -6.06 4.08 16.69
C PHE A 247 -6.41 5.56 16.96
N PRO A 248 -6.20 6.09 18.21
CA PRO A 248 -6.48 7.49 18.55
C PRO A 248 -5.79 8.46 17.59
N VAL A 249 -6.52 9.49 17.14
CA VAL A 249 -6.05 10.43 16.09
C VAL A 249 -4.86 11.28 16.57
N GLU A 250 -4.67 11.43 17.84
CA GLU A 250 -3.54 12.13 18.48
C GLU A 250 -2.22 11.36 18.33
N ASN A 251 -2.30 10.03 18.17
CA ASN A 251 -1.12 9.20 17.99
C ASN A 251 -0.61 9.34 16.56
N ARG A 252 0.68 9.62 16.41
CA ARG A 252 1.30 9.72 15.08
C ARG A 252 1.42 8.38 14.38
N TYR A 253 1.68 7.32 15.17
CA TYR A 253 1.79 5.94 14.71
C TYR A 253 1.55 4.99 15.87
N VAL A 254 1.47 3.72 15.57
CA VAL A 254 1.31 2.66 16.58
C VAL A 254 2.67 2.36 17.21
N ALA A 255 2.80 2.60 18.50
CA ALA A 255 4.05 2.35 19.22
C ALA A 255 4.26 0.87 19.57
N GLU A 256 3.18 0.08 19.62
CA GLU A 256 3.22 -1.34 19.96
C GLU A 256 2.04 -2.10 19.34
N CYS A 257 2.28 -3.34 18.89
CA CYS A 257 1.23 -4.27 18.45
C CYS A 257 1.58 -5.68 18.89
N ALA A 258 0.66 -6.37 19.53
CA ALA A 258 0.79 -7.76 20.01
C ALA A 258 2.13 -8.02 20.74
N GLY A 259 2.54 -7.08 21.63
CA GLY A 259 3.76 -7.18 22.43
C GLY A 259 5.06 -6.78 21.72
N LYS A 260 5.03 -6.45 20.42
CA LYS A 260 6.18 -5.92 19.68
C LYS A 260 6.13 -4.40 19.64
N LYS A 261 7.20 -3.75 20.11
CA LYS A 261 7.37 -2.30 20.04
C LYS A 261 7.97 -1.89 18.69
N PHE A 262 7.59 -0.70 18.23
CA PHE A 262 8.09 -0.09 17.01
C PHE A 262 8.82 1.21 17.32
N ASP A 263 9.99 1.39 16.72
CA ASP A 263 10.84 2.58 16.94
C ASP A 263 10.50 3.73 15.98
N ASN A 264 9.71 3.46 14.95
CA ASN A 264 9.31 4.44 13.95
C ASN A 264 7.97 4.04 13.32
N TYR A 265 7.48 4.86 12.39
CA TYR A 265 6.17 4.71 11.75
C TYR A 265 6.20 3.89 10.43
N VAL A 266 7.34 3.36 10.03
CA VAL A 266 7.57 2.65 8.76
C VAL A 266 7.54 1.15 8.96
#